data_cef2cdba18fd1e24c7000183345b9f94
#
_entry.id   cef2cdba18fd1e24c7000183345b9f94
#
_cell.length_a   1.000
_cell.length_b   1.000
_cell.length_c   1.000
_cell.angle_alpha   90.00
_cell.angle_beta   90.00
_cell.angle_gamma   90.00
#
_symmetry.space_group_name_H-M   'P 1'
#
loop_
_entity.id
_entity.type
_entity.pdbx_description
1 polymer ?
#
loop_
_entity_poly.entity_id
_entity_poly.type
_entity_poly.pdbx_seq_one_letter_code
_entity_poly.pdbx_strand_id
1 'polypeptide(L)'
;MKMKRILIIGGVVVAIVALFVFNNLTSKKGNTNSYIEVKKGLFEITVTNSGELVAEKSIDVKGPEIGMGSDHGGGGDHGHDMHAMDLKIQDIVPEGTIVKEGDYIAQLDRSTYSNTLKDEIETLKTYQNNVDMKILDTAVVLTNQRDDIRNQRYVVEEAGLTLAQSKFEPPATIRQSEIALDKAKRTLTQKIKSYSLYVAQSQADLSHQKLHLTRQTRLVGDLQSFIEKFTINAPASGMVIYKKDRNGNKRKAGSTVNPFDRVIATLPDLSSMISKVYVNEIEISKVKSGQKVNIKVDAFPEKAYTGTVYTIANIGEQLPNSDSKMFEVQIKIDGSDPTLRPTMTTGNKLIIRTYNDAVYIPTECVQTGSDSIPFVYGKNKTKEIVKLGESNEKNVIVENGLEPGALIYLIPPQNPENFKLVGADLIPLIKAHR
;
A
#
# COMPACT_ATOMS: atom_id res chain seq x y z
N MET A 1 -51.01 -82.62 -1.12
CA MET A 1 -50.51 -81.23 -0.77
C MET A 1 -49.35 -81.17 0.25
N LYS A 2 -49.25 -82.12 1.18
CA LYS A 2 -48.20 -82.13 2.22
C LYS A 2 -46.78 -82.43 1.71
N MET A 3 -46.59 -83.32 0.70
CA MET A 3 -45.27 -83.69 0.17
C MET A 3 -44.54 -82.54 -0.60
N LYS A 4 -45.27 -81.67 -1.34
CA LYS A 4 -44.64 -80.53 -2.04
C LYS A 4 -44.13 -79.43 -1.08
N ARG A 5 -44.75 -79.25 0.09
CA ARG A 5 -44.30 -78.29 1.09
C ARG A 5 -43.03 -78.80 1.81
N ILE A 6 -42.83 -80.08 2.02
CA ILE A 6 -41.64 -80.65 2.63
C ILE A 6 -40.42 -80.51 1.69
N LEU A 7 -40.57 -80.69 0.39
CA LEU A 7 -39.55 -80.51 -0.62
C LEU A 7 -39.09 -79.01 -0.74
N ILE A 8 -40.05 -78.07 -0.62
CA ILE A 8 -39.73 -76.65 -0.67
C ILE A 8 -38.99 -76.25 0.60
N ILE A 9 -39.34 -76.70 1.76
CA ILE A 9 -38.67 -76.40 3.02
C ILE A 9 -37.26 -77.03 3.05
N GLY A 10 -37.07 -78.26 2.55
CA GLY A 10 -35.77 -78.89 2.36
C GLY A 10 -34.83 -78.10 1.43
N GLY A 11 -35.40 -77.64 0.30
CA GLY A 11 -34.62 -76.78 -0.63
C GLY A 11 -34.14 -75.42 -0.04
N VAL A 12 -35.02 -74.78 0.77
CA VAL A 12 -34.66 -73.52 1.45
C VAL A 12 -33.60 -73.76 2.51
N VAL A 13 -33.65 -74.85 3.28
CA VAL A 13 -32.66 -75.18 4.28
C VAL A 13 -31.27 -75.46 3.61
N VAL A 14 -31.27 -76.23 2.50
CA VAL A 14 -30.01 -76.46 1.75
C VAL A 14 -29.47 -75.19 1.16
N ALA A 15 -30.31 -74.26 0.65
CA ALA A 15 -29.86 -72.92 0.16
C ALA A 15 -29.26 -72.05 1.28
N ILE A 16 -29.87 -72.08 2.48
CA ILE A 16 -29.34 -71.32 3.64
C ILE A 16 -28.03 -71.90 4.11
N VAL A 17 -27.87 -73.26 4.16
CA VAL A 17 -26.59 -73.86 4.51
C VAL A 17 -25.53 -73.61 3.45
N ALA A 18 -25.89 -73.66 2.15
CA ALA A 18 -25.00 -73.32 1.04
C ALA A 18 -24.57 -71.86 1.09
N LEU A 19 -25.43 -70.89 1.42
CA LEU A 19 -25.14 -69.52 1.61
C LEU A 19 -24.21 -69.28 2.85
N PHE A 20 -24.44 -70.03 3.93
CA PHE A 20 -23.60 -69.92 5.13
C PHE A 20 -22.20 -70.51 4.88
N VAL A 21 -22.07 -71.60 4.18
CA VAL A 21 -20.82 -72.21 3.76
C VAL A 21 -20.11 -71.35 2.72
N PHE A 22 -20.84 -70.76 1.78
CA PHE A 22 -20.30 -69.83 0.80
C PHE A 22 -19.80 -68.53 1.48
N ASN A 23 -20.59 -67.96 2.41
CA ASN A 23 -20.16 -66.81 3.20
C ASN A 23 -18.94 -67.15 4.09
N ASN A 24 -18.85 -68.32 4.65
CA ASN A 24 -17.71 -68.69 5.46
C ASN A 24 -16.47 -69.02 4.63
N LEU A 25 -16.60 -69.50 3.38
CA LEU A 25 -15.53 -69.71 2.43
C LEU A 25 -15.05 -68.40 1.77
N THR A 26 -15.97 -67.47 1.53
CA THR A 26 -15.64 -66.14 0.99
C THR A 26 -15.18 -65.16 2.09
N SER A 27 -15.50 -65.42 3.36
CA SER A 27 -15.00 -64.69 4.53
C SER A 27 -13.58 -65.08 4.94
N LYS A 28 -12.78 -65.71 4.06
CA LYS A 28 -11.34 -65.63 4.20
C LYS A 28 -10.99 -64.18 3.99
N LYS A 29 -10.99 -63.37 5.08
CA LYS A 29 -10.30 -62.09 5.14
C LYS A 29 -8.93 -62.31 4.55
N GLY A 30 -8.73 -61.85 3.34
CA GLY A 30 -7.41 -61.79 2.75
C GLY A 30 -6.55 -60.95 3.68
N ASN A 31 -5.72 -61.63 4.46
CA ASN A 31 -4.65 -60.98 5.17
C ASN A 31 -3.69 -60.48 4.08
N THR A 32 -3.97 -59.37 3.50
CA THR A 32 -3.00 -58.58 2.74
C THR A 32 -2.06 -57.99 3.79
N ASN A 33 -1.05 -58.78 4.18
CA ASN A 33 0.10 -58.20 4.89
C ASN A 33 0.72 -57.18 3.95
N SER A 34 0.39 -55.93 4.14
CA SER A 34 0.99 -54.85 3.37
C SER A 34 2.40 -54.63 3.90
N TYR A 35 3.38 -54.96 3.09
CA TYR A 35 4.79 -54.67 3.37
C TYR A 35 5.21 -53.42 2.66
N ILE A 36 6.11 -52.68 3.30
CA ILE A 36 6.74 -51.51 2.69
C ILE A 36 8.26 -51.70 2.80
N GLU A 37 8.99 -51.25 1.80
CA GLU A 37 10.43 -51.30 1.77
C GLU A 37 11.01 -50.08 2.50
N VAL A 38 12.03 -50.31 3.32
CA VAL A 38 12.80 -49.27 3.98
C VAL A 38 13.61 -48.53 2.91
N LYS A 39 13.31 -47.27 2.74
CA LYS A 39 13.91 -46.41 1.72
C LYS A 39 15.18 -45.73 2.25
N LYS A 40 16.17 -45.57 1.37
CA LYS A 40 17.33 -44.75 1.59
C LYS A 40 17.44 -43.69 0.52
N GLY A 41 17.64 -42.43 0.89
CA GLY A 41 17.74 -41.36 -0.07
C GLY A 41 17.53 -39.96 0.52
N LEU A 42 17.16 -39.03 -0.35
CA LEU A 42 16.90 -37.66 0.03
C LEU A 42 15.68 -37.58 0.96
N PHE A 43 15.88 -37.02 2.14
CA PHE A 43 14.82 -36.79 3.11
C PHE A 43 14.77 -35.30 3.49
N GLU A 44 13.63 -34.68 3.31
CA GLU A 44 13.43 -33.28 3.62
C GLU A 44 12.42 -33.12 4.78
N ILE A 45 12.83 -32.32 5.76
CA ILE A 45 11.94 -31.86 6.80
C ILE A 45 11.34 -30.55 6.30
N THR A 46 10.05 -30.51 6.17
CA THR A 46 9.34 -29.38 5.57
C THR A 46 8.18 -28.94 6.44
N VAL A 47 7.90 -27.64 6.41
CA VAL A 47 6.72 -27.03 6.98
C VAL A 47 5.87 -26.49 5.82
N THR A 48 4.61 -26.85 5.80
CA THR A 48 3.70 -26.48 4.70
C THR A 48 2.63 -25.53 5.22
N ASN A 49 2.60 -24.32 4.69
CA ASN A 49 1.66 -23.29 5.09
C ASN A 49 1.04 -22.60 3.87
N SER A 50 -0.22 -22.19 4.03
CA SER A 50 -0.89 -21.37 3.03
C SER A 50 -0.47 -19.90 3.19
N GLY A 51 -0.40 -19.19 2.07
CA GLY A 51 -0.05 -17.78 2.03
C GLY A 51 -0.79 -17.03 0.94
N GLU A 52 -0.49 -15.75 0.83
CA GLU A 52 -1.07 -14.84 -0.15
C GLU A 52 0.05 -14.13 -0.91
N LEU A 53 -0.10 -13.99 -2.23
CA LEU A 53 0.80 -13.20 -3.05
C LEU A 53 0.59 -11.71 -2.80
N VAL A 54 1.68 -11.01 -2.53
CA VAL A 54 1.72 -9.55 -2.46
C VAL A 54 2.88 -9.04 -3.31
N ALA A 55 2.78 -7.83 -3.84
CA ALA A 55 3.92 -7.20 -4.50
C ALA A 55 4.98 -6.81 -3.46
N GLU A 56 6.25 -6.96 -3.77
CA GLU A 56 7.35 -6.51 -2.91
C GLU A 56 7.31 -5.01 -2.67
N LYS A 57 6.92 -4.25 -3.71
CA LYS A 57 6.78 -2.80 -3.66
C LYS A 57 5.42 -2.39 -4.18
N SER A 58 4.79 -1.45 -3.51
CA SER A 58 3.57 -0.81 -3.98
C SER A 58 3.62 0.69 -3.68
N ILE A 59 3.13 1.50 -4.59
CA ILE A 59 3.09 2.94 -4.47
C ILE A 59 1.64 3.39 -4.37
N ASP A 60 1.34 4.22 -3.37
CA ASP A 60 0.01 4.79 -3.22
C ASP A 60 -0.18 5.98 -4.16
N VAL A 61 -1.25 5.95 -4.93
CA VAL A 61 -1.73 7.06 -5.75
C VAL A 61 -2.63 7.92 -4.88
N LYS A 62 -2.17 9.15 -4.61
CA LYS A 62 -2.83 10.08 -3.67
C LYS A 62 -3.44 11.24 -4.43
N GLY A 63 -4.59 11.71 -3.99
CA GLY A 63 -5.17 12.97 -4.40
C GLY A 63 -4.37 14.17 -3.91
N PRO A 64 -4.70 15.39 -4.38
CA PRO A 64 -4.00 16.62 -4.02
C PRO A 64 -4.01 16.88 -2.52
N GLU A 65 -2.98 17.58 -2.03
CA GLU A 65 -2.96 18.09 -0.68
C GLU A 65 -3.90 19.29 -0.61
N ILE A 66 -4.98 19.13 0.13
CA ILE A 66 -5.80 20.26 0.52
C ILE A 66 -5.09 20.88 1.70
N GLY A 67 -4.39 22.00 1.47
CA GLY A 67 -3.73 22.71 2.55
C GLY A 67 -4.77 23.09 3.58
N MET A 68 -4.70 22.54 4.77
CA MET A 68 -5.19 23.24 5.95
C MET A 68 -4.37 24.53 5.98
N GLY A 69 -5.04 25.69 5.78
CA GLY A 69 -4.38 26.97 5.80
C GLY A 69 -3.40 27.02 6.95
N SER A 70 -2.10 26.98 6.65
CA SER A 70 -1.10 27.27 7.65
C SER A 70 -1.35 28.71 8.07
N ASP A 71 -1.85 28.84 9.28
CA ASP A 71 -2.00 30.06 10.04
C ASP A 71 -0.71 30.90 9.96
N HIS A 72 -0.61 31.73 8.92
CA HIS A 72 0.34 32.83 8.92
C HIS A 72 -0.47 34.03 9.40
N GLY A 73 -0.38 34.25 10.71
CA GLY A 73 -0.97 35.37 11.42
C GLY A 73 -0.84 36.68 10.65
N GLY A 74 -1.96 37.21 10.25
CA GLY A 74 -2.08 38.50 9.60
C GLY A 74 -3.57 38.78 9.41
N GLY A 75 -4.19 39.42 10.43
CA GLY A 75 -5.59 39.81 10.39
C GLY A 75 -5.92 40.62 9.16
N GLY A 76 -7.00 40.29 8.51
CA GLY A 76 -7.58 40.99 7.38
C GLY A 76 -8.50 40.11 6.57
N ASP A 77 -9.72 40.09 6.95
CA ASP A 77 -10.96 39.97 6.19
C ASP A 77 -10.88 39.34 4.78
N HIS A 78 -11.66 38.28 4.60
CA HIS A 78 -11.90 37.50 3.36
C HIS A 78 -10.77 36.55 2.91
N GLY A 79 -10.19 35.77 3.81
CA GLY A 79 -9.60 34.50 3.42
C GLY A 79 -10.75 33.54 3.11
N HIS A 80 -10.97 33.20 1.84
CA HIS A 80 -11.75 32.00 1.52
C HIS A 80 -10.96 30.81 2.10
N ASP A 81 -11.34 30.41 3.33
CA ASP A 81 -10.92 29.15 3.90
C ASP A 81 -11.29 28.08 2.87
N MET A 82 -10.29 27.55 2.18
CA MET A 82 -10.46 26.32 1.42
C MET A 82 -10.74 25.23 2.46
N HIS A 83 -11.99 25.17 2.92
CA HIS A 83 -12.43 24.14 3.82
C HIS A 83 -12.07 22.81 3.20
N ALA A 84 -11.50 21.93 4.01
CA ALA A 84 -11.18 20.57 3.64
C ALA A 84 -12.46 19.84 3.23
N MET A 85 -12.90 20.05 1.99
CA MET A 85 -14.06 19.37 1.42
C MET A 85 -13.65 18.00 0.93
N ASP A 86 -14.53 17.04 1.16
CA ASP A 86 -14.40 15.72 0.54
C ASP A 86 -14.40 15.87 -0.98
N LEU A 87 -13.36 15.37 -1.65
CA LEU A 87 -13.24 15.38 -3.10
C LEU A 87 -13.94 14.16 -3.69
N LYS A 88 -14.81 14.35 -4.67
CA LYS A 88 -15.49 13.26 -5.37
C LYS A 88 -14.64 12.77 -6.54
N ILE A 89 -14.49 11.45 -6.68
CA ILE A 89 -13.90 10.85 -7.86
C ILE A 89 -14.92 10.94 -8.99
N GLN A 90 -14.59 11.68 -10.05
CA GLN A 90 -15.44 11.81 -11.24
C GLN A 90 -15.24 10.62 -12.16
N ASP A 91 -13.99 10.25 -12.40
CA ASP A 91 -13.60 9.14 -13.26
C ASP A 91 -12.33 8.46 -12.72
N ILE A 92 -12.18 7.18 -12.99
CA ILE A 92 -11.01 6.37 -12.62
C ILE A 92 -10.83 5.22 -13.61
N VAL A 93 -9.59 4.96 -13.99
CA VAL A 93 -9.22 3.84 -14.85
C VAL A 93 -9.67 2.51 -14.23
N PRO A 94 -10.19 1.55 -15.02
CA PRO A 94 -10.64 0.25 -14.51
C PRO A 94 -9.58 -0.47 -13.68
N GLU A 95 -10.02 -1.10 -12.58
CA GLU A 95 -9.14 -1.89 -11.72
C GLU A 95 -8.50 -3.05 -12.52
N GLY A 96 -7.21 -3.30 -12.27
CA GLY A 96 -6.45 -4.33 -12.99
C GLY A 96 -5.76 -3.82 -14.26
N THR A 97 -5.96 -2.56 -14.65
CA THR A 97 -5.24 -1.96 -15.79
C THR A 97 -3.77 -1.75 -15.43
N ILE A 98 -2.88 -2.13 -16.35
CA ILE A 98 -1.45 -1.87 -16.22
C ILE A 98 -1.17 -0.47 -16.78
N VAL A 99 -0.56 0.38 -15.97
CA VAL A 99 -0.20 1.76 -16.31
C VAL A 99 1.30 1.97 -16.23
N LYS A 100 1.81 2.93 -16.99
CA LYS A 100 3.20 3.41 -16.93
C LYS A 100 3.25 4.70 -16.12
N GLU A 101 4.43 5.07 -15.69
CA GLU A 101 4.66 6.37 -15.07
C GLU A 101 4.17 7.51 -15.97
N GLY A 102 3.38 8.42 -15.41
CA GLY A 102 2.75 9.54 -16.11
C GLY A 102 1.39 9.26 -16.74
N ASP A 103 0.97 8.00 -16.88
CA ASP A 103 -0.35 7.66 -17.43
C ASP A 103 -1.47 8.17 -16.53
N TYR A 104 -2.60 8.50 -17.15
CA TYR A 104 -3.82 8.92 -16.44
C TYR A 104 -4.38 7.80 -15.56
N ILE A 105 -4.76 8.13 -14.32
CA ILE A 105 -5.39 7.20 -13.38
C ILE A 105 -6.80 7.64 -13.00
N ALA A 106 -6.97 8.88 -12.56
CA ALA A 106 -8.25 9.35 -12.05
C ALA A 106 -8.43 10.85 -12.25
N GLN A 107 -9.68 11.27 -12.36
CA GLN A 107 -10.11 12.66 -12.35
C GLN A 107 -10.98 12.91 -11.13
N LEU A 108 -10.62 13.92 -10.35
CA LEU A 108 -11.46 14.42 -9.26
C LEU A 108 -12.39 15.53 -9.76
N ASP A 109 -13.53 15.67 -9.13
CA ASP A 109 -14.50 16.74 -9.46
C ASP A 109 -13.94 18.11 -9.09
N ARG A 110 -13.69 18.91 -10.11
CA ARG A 110 -13.13 20.26 -10.00
C ARG A 110 -14.17 21.37 -10.17
N SER A 111 -15.47 21.03 -10.27
CA SER A 111 -16.52 22.00 -10.65
C SER A 111 -16.56 23.18 -9.72
N THR A 112 -16.56 22.96 -8.41
CA THR A 112 -16.57 24.01 -7.40
C THR A 112 -15.35 24.92 -7.51
N TYR A 113 -14.17 24.35 -7.58
CA TYR A 113 -12.91 25.12 -7.66
C TYR A 113 -12.78 25.86 -8.99
N SER A 114 -13.30 25.31 -10.09
CA SER A 114 -13.34 25.99 -11.39
C SER A 114 -14.27 27.19 -11.39
N ASN A 115 -15.38 27.15 -10.68
CA ASN A 115 -16.26 28.30 -10.51
C ASN A 115 -15.58 29.37 -9.65
N THR A 116 -15.01 28.99 -8.51
CA THR A 116 -14.22 29.92 -7.68
C THR A 116 -13.10 30.57 -8.49
N LEU A 117 -12.38 29.82 -9.32
CA LEU A 117 -11.32 30.37 -10.18
C LEU A 117 -11.86 31.44 -11.15
N LYS A 118 -13.05 31.26 -11.72
CA LYS A 118 -13.66 32.26 -12.60
C LYS A 118 -13.96 33.54 -11.82
N ASP A 119 -14.55 33.44 -10.62
CA ASP A 119 -14.88 34.57 -9.78
C ASP A 119 -13.62 35.34 -9.35
N GLU A 120 -12.54 34.61 -9.03
CA GLU A 120 -11.25 35.22 -8.68
C GLU A 120 -10.55 35.89 -9.87
N ILE A 121 -10.71 35.35 -11.09
CA ILE A 121 -10.23 35.99 -12.33
C ILE A 121 -11.01 37.30 -12.60
N GLU A 122 -12.30 37.35 -12.37
CA GLU A 122 -13.10 38.61 -12.50
C GLU A 122 -12.63 39.64 -11.49
N THR A 123 -12.40 39.21 -10.25
CA THR A 123 -11.83 40.05 -9.18
C THR A 123 -10.43 40.57 -9.57
N LEU A 124 -9.57 39.72 -10.11
CA LEU A 124 -8.26 40.11 -10.62
C LEU A 124 -8.36 41.20 -11.69
N LYS A 125 -9.27 41.04 -12.64
CA LYS A 125 -9.52 42.03 -13.69
C LYS A 125 -9.99 43.36 -13.12
N THR A 126 -10.81 43.34 -12.08
CA THR A 126 -11.25 44.52 -11.36
C THR A 126 -10.10 45.27 -10.70
N TYR A 127 -9.20 44.54 -9.99
CA TYR A 127 -8.01 45.16 -9.43
C TYR A 127 -7.04 45.70 -10.50
N GLN A 128 -6.93 45.04 -11.65
CA GLN A 128 -6.14 45.53 -12.77
C GLN A 128 -6.70 46.87 -13.29
N ASN A 129 -8.01 46.91 -13.54
CA ASN A 129 -8.70 48.12 -13.98
C ASN A 129 -8.52 49.27 -12.97
N ASN A 130 -8.62 49.00 -11.68
CA ASN A 130 -8.43 49.98 -10.62
C ASN A 130 -7.03 50.59 -10.62
N VAL A 131 -6.00 49.75 -10.83
CA VAL A 131 -4.59 50.22 -10.98
C VAL A 131 -4.47 51.12 -12.21
N ASP A 132 -5.02 50.68 -13.37
CA ASP A 132 -4.96 51.44 -14.61
C ASP A 132 -5.68 52.78 -14.50
N MET A 133 -6.87 52.82 -13.93
CA MET A 133 -7.58 54.06 -13.64
C MET A 133 -6.82 54.99 -12.71
N LYS A 134 -6.20 54.44 -11.63
CA LYS A 134 -5.40 55.26 -10.70
C LYS A 134 -4.17 55.88 -11.38
N ILE A 135 -3.55 55.15 -12.32
CA ILE A 135 -2.43 55.69 -13.13
C ILE A 135 -2.90 56.86 -13.99
N LEU A 136 -4.06 56.70 -14.69
CA LEU A 136 -4.64 57.74 -15.55
C LEU A 136 -5.05 58.97 -14.76
N ASP A 137 -5.78 58.81 -13.64
CA ASP A 137 -6.20 59.90 -12.77
C ASP A 137 -5.00 60.65 -12.23
N THR A 138 -3.98 59.93 -11.77
CA THR A 138 -2.74 60.53 -11.29
C THR A 138 -2.05 61.34 -12.39
N ALA A 139 -1.97 60.81 -13.60
CA ALA A 139 -1.36 61.50 -14.76
C ALA A 139 -2.11 62.79 -15.10
N VAL A 140 -3.46 62.79 -15.10
CA VAL A 140 -4.25 63.96 -15.36
C VAL A 140 -4.01 65.04 -14.30
N VAL A 141 -4.10 64.70 -13.01
CA VAL A 141 -3.92 65.64 -11.91
C VAL A 141 -2.50 66.22 -11.91
N LEU A 142 -1.49 65.40 -12.11
CA LEU A 142 -0.09 65.86 -12.18
C LEU A 142 0.16 66.75 -13.37
N THR A 143 -0.49 66.54 -14.53
CA THR A 143 -0.40 67.40 -15.70
C THR A 143 -1.01 68.75 -15.40
N ASN A 144 -2.21 68.81 -14.84
CA ASN A 144 -2.89 70.05 -14.43
C ASN A 144 -2.03 70.84 -13.42
N GLN A 145 -1.48 70.19 -12.43
CA GLN A 145 -0.60 70.88 -11.45
C GLN A 145 0.71 71.40 -12.06
N ARG A 146 1.28 70.71 -13.04
CA ARG A 146 2.44 71.21 -13.77
C ARG A 146 2.13 72.46 -14.57
N ASP A 147 0.98 72.48 -15.23
CA ASP A 147 0.50 73.66 -15.98
C ASP A 147 0.20 74.83 -15.05
N ASP A 148 -0.39 74.56 -13.90
CA ASP A 148 -0.58 75.57 -12.85
C ASP A 148 0.74 76.17 -12.33
N ILE A 149 1.78 75.37 -12.13
CA ILE A 149 3.12 75.80 -11.76
C ILE A 149 3.73 76.66 -12.87
N ARG A 150 3.56 76.24 -14.14
CA ARG A 150 4.02 76.99 -15.31
C ARG A 150 3.37 78.36 -15.37
N ASN A 151 2.05 78.43 -15.25
CA ASN A 151 1.27 79.69 -15.24
C ASN A 151 1.73 80.59 -14.08
N GLN A 152 1.93 80.01 -12.86
CA GLN A 152 2.40 80.78 -11.71
C GLN A 152 3.84 81.33 -11.91
N ARG A 153 4.68 80.66 -12.67
CA ARG A 153 6.03 81.18 -13.05
C ARG A 153 5.90 82.43 -13.87
N TYR A 154 4.98 82.49 -14.84
CA TYR A 154 4.72 83.69 -15.61
C TYR A 154 4.20 84.82 -14.75
N VAL A 155 3.31 84.55 -13.75
CA VAL A 155 2.87 85.57 -12.79
C VAL A 155 4.03 86.15 -11.96
N VAL A 156 5.00 85.31 -11.56
CA VAL A 156 6.20 85.78 -10.87
C VAL A 156 7.08 86.63 -11.79
N GLU A 157 7.23 86.22 -13.05
CA GLU A 157 7.98 87.01 -14.06
C GLU A 157 7.32 88.35 -14.32
N GLU A 158 6.02 88.43 -14.53
CA GLU A 158 5.20 89.63 -14.70
C GLU A 158 5.34 90.58 -13.50
N ALA A 159 5.21 90.07 -12.25
CA ALA A 159 5.41 90.85 -11.05
C ALA A 159 6.86 91.39 -10.93
N GLY A 160 7.85 90.61 -11.40
CA GLY A 160 9.25 91.03 -11.46
C GLY A 160 9.44 92.15 -12.47
N LEU A 161 8.81 92.07 -13.65
CA LEU A 161 8.87 93.14 -14.66
C LEU A 161 8.18 94.42 -14.15
N THR A 162 7.02 94.30 -13.47
CA THR A 162 6.29 95.42 -12.87
C THR A 162 7.16 96.12 -11.82
N LEU A 163 7.83 95.34 -10.96
CA LEU A 163 8.78 95.92 -9.99
C LEU A 163 9.93 96.67 -10.66
N ALA A 164 10.48 96.08 -11.75
CA ALA A 164 11.59 96.74 -12.49
C ALA A 164 11.14 98.04 -13.17
N GLN A 165 9.89 98.11 -13.66
CA GLN A 165 9.26 99.30 -14.27
C GLN A 165 9.00 100.42 -13.18
N SER A 166 8.58 100.01 -11.98
CA SER A 166 8.24 100.96 -10.92
C SER A 166 9.46 101.59 -10.18
N LYS A 167 10.67 101.32 -10.67
CA LYS A 167 11.96 101.73 -10.04
C LYS A 167 12.10 103.26 -9.85
N PHE A 168 11.41 104.02 -10.63
CA PHE A 168 11.45 105.54 -10.59
C PHE A 168 10.11 106.10 -10.07
N GLU A 169 9.21 105.29 -9.50
CA GLU A 169 7.99 105.71 -8.91
C GLU A 169 8.03 106.03 -7.42
N PRO A 170 6.98 106.64 -6.78
CA PRO A 170 6.99 106.91 -5.35
C PRO A 170 7.25 105.66 -4.51
N PRO A 171 7.94 105.88 -3.33
CA PRO A 171 8.38 104.71 -2.48
C PRO A 171 7.19 103.78 -2.09
N ALA A 172 6.02 104.22 -1.97
CA ALA A 172 4.82 103.43 -1.67
C ALA A 172 4.50 102.46 -2.79
N THR A 173 4.58 102.87 -4.08
CA THR A 173 4.37 102.07 -5.24
C THR A 173 5.45 101.01 -5.41
N ILE A 174 6.72 101.39 -5.18
CA ILE A 174 7.78 100.40 -5.22
C ILE A 174 7.55 99.30 -4.16
N ARG A 175 7.20 99.74 -2.94
CA ARG A 175 6.96 98.81 -1.84
C ARG A 175 5.74 97.88 -2.14
N GLN A 176 4.70 98.40 -2.78
CA GLN A 176 3.55 97.62 -3.23
C GLN A 176 3.94 96.53 -4.29
N SER A 177 4.81 96.86 -5.24
CA SER A 177 5.29 95.95 -6.27
C SER A 177 6.25 94.87 -5.67
N GLU A 178 7.09 95.27 -4.67
CA GLU A 178 7.90 94.29 -3.91
C GLU A 178 7.06 93.28 -3.20
N ILE A 179 5.98 93.71 -2.50
CA ILE A 179 5.04 92.82 -1.81
C ILE A 179 4.28 91.90 -2.83
N ALA A 180 3.91 92.45 -3.96
CA ALA A 180 3.27 91.64 -5.00
C ALA A 180 4.17 90.57 -5.56
N LEU A 181 5.47 90.88 -5.82
CA LEU A 181 6.44 89.92 -6.26
C LEU A 181 6.73 88.83 -5.17
N ASP A 182 6.90 89.27 -3.91
CA ASP A 182 7.12 88.34 -2.80
C ASP A 182 5.90 87.35 -2.65
N LYS A 183 4.66 87.85 -2.71
CA LYS A 183 3.47 87.06 -2.69
C LYS A 183 3.41 86.06 -3.85
N ALA A 184 3.74 86.51 -5.08
CA ALA A 184 3.78 85.65 -6.26
C ALA A 184 4.79 84.51 -6.11
N LYS A 185 6.01 84.84 -5.58
CA LYS A 185 7.08 83.84 -5.29
C LYS A 185 6.67 82.83 -4.21
N ARG A 186 6.03 83.29 -3.14
CA ARG A 186 5.49 82.42 -2.08
C ARG A 186 4.47 81.44 -2.63
N THR A 187 3.55 81.94 -3.44
CA THR A 187 2.50 81.11 -4.11
C THR A 187 3.15 80.06 -5.01
N LEU A 188 4.16 80.45 -5.80
CA LEU A 188 4.92 79.48 -6.63
C LEU A 188 5.57 78.39 -5.77
N THR A 189 6.26 78.78 -4.71
CA THR A 189 6.90 77.84 -3.79
C THR A 189 5.90 76.89 -3.15
N GLN A 190 4.69 77.41 -2.76
CA GLN A 190 3.63 76.59 -2.21
C GLN A 190 3.07 75.60 -3.23
N LYS A 191 2.84 76.03 -4.49
CA LYS A 191 2.39 75.14 -5.57
C LYS A 191 3.40 74.01 -5.84
N ILE A 192 4.70 74.29 -5.91
CA ILE A 192 5.77 73.31 -6.10
C ILE A 192 5.80 72.29 -4.95
N LYS A 193 5.64 72.79 -3.70
CA LYS A 193 5.60 71.92 -2.52
C LYS A 193 4.36 71.00 -2.55
N SER A 194 3.16 71.56 -2.89
CA SER A 194 1.95 70.78 -3.03
C SER A 194 2.05 69.68 -4.10
N TYR A 195 2.69 70.03 -5.25
CA TYR A 195 2.97 69.06 -6.30
C TYR A 195 3.84 67.93 -5.81
N SER A 196 4.94 68.22 -5.10
CA SER A 196 5.85 67.17 -4.58
C SER A 196 5.17 66.24 -3.57
N LEU A 197 4.32 66.79 -2.69
CA LEU A 197 3.53 66.02 -1.74
C LEU A 197 2.47 65.12 -2.45
N TYR A 198 1.82 65.65 -3.47
CA TYR A 198 0.85 64.87 -4.25
C TYR A 198 1.52 63.74 -5.01
N VAL A 199 2.71 63.93 -5.59
CA VAL A 199 3.50 62.87 -6.22
C VAL A 199 3.79 61.74 -5.22
N ALA A 200 4.28 62.12 -4.03
CA ALA A 200 4.58 61.13 -2.99
C ALA A 200 3.34 60.32 -2.53
N GLN A 201 2.24 61.06 -2.30
CA GLN A 201 0.96 60.43 -1.94
C GLN A 201 0.45 59.52 -3.04
N SER A 202 0.47 59.97 -4.31
CA SER A 202 0.01 59.14 -5.45
C SER A 202 0.84 57.90 -5.67
N GLN A 203 2.17 57.97 -5.41
CA GLN A 203 3.05 56.81 -5.45
C GLN A 203 2.72 55.80 -4.34
N ALA A 204 2.44 56.26 -3.13
CA ALA A 204 2.03 55.43 -2.02
C ALA A 204 0.68 54.72 -2.33
N ASP A 205 -0.31 55.47 -2.81
CA ASP A 205 -1.63 54.96 -3.20
C ASP A 205 -1.50 53.89 -4.31
N LEU A 206 -0.71 54.18 -5.35
CA LEU A 206 -0.44 53.24 -6.45
C LEU A 206 0.24 51.98 -5.97
N SER A 207 1.22 52.11 -5.05
CA SER A 207 1.89 50.97 -4.44
C SER A 207 0.91 50.09 -3.67
N HIS A 208 -0.02 50.67 -2.94
CA HIS A 208 -1.07 49.98 -2.23
C HIS A 208 -2.00 49.21 -3.19
N GLN A 209 -2.47 49.84 -4.28
CA GLN A 209 -3.29 49.17 -5.29
C GLN A 209 -2.53 48.02 -5.98
N LYS A 210 -1.27 48.23 -6.31
CA LYS A 210 -0.40 47.15 -6.88
C LYS A 210 -0.21 46.00 -5.93
N LEU A 211 -0.15 46.24 -4.61
CA LEU A 211 -0.05 45.16 -3.63
C LEU A 211 -1.30 44.26 -3.65
N HIS A 212 -2.49 44.85 -3.73
CA HIS A 212 -3.73 44.08 -3.87
C HIS A 212 -3.76 43.27 -5.16
N LEU A 213 -3.39 43.89 -6.28
CA LEU A 213 -3.26 43.20 -7.56
C LEU A 213 -2.29 42.03 -7.49
N THR A 214 -1.12 42.22 -6.88
CA THR A 214 -0.12 41.15 -6.74
C THR A 214 -0.63 39.99 -5.88
N ARG A 215 -1.32 40.28 -4.78
CA ARG A 215 -1.92 39.24 -3.93
C ARG A 215 -2.97 38.44 -4.69
N GLN A 216 -3.85 39.14 -5.42
CA GLN A 216 -4.90 38.49 -6.22
C GLN A 216 -4.31 37.64 -7.35
N THR A 217 -3.26 38.14 -8.03
CA THR A 217 -2.56 37.39 -9.08
C THR A 217 -1.97 36.09 -8.53
N ARG A 218 -1.40 36.14 -7.33
CA ARG A 218 -0.87 34.94 -6.65
C ARG A 218 -1.99 33.97 -6.33
N LEU A 219 -3.09 34.45 -5.72
CA LEU A 219 -4.24 33.61 -5.38
C LEU A 219 -4.81 32.86 -6.60
N VAL A 220 -4.98 33.58 -7.73
CA VAL A 220 -5.43 32.97 -9.00
C VAL A 220 -4.44 31.91 -9.49
N GLY A 221 -3.12 32.20 -9.44
CA GLY A 221 -2.07 31.26 -9.85
C GLY A 221 -2.04 30.01 -8.96
N ASP A 222 -2.15 30.17 -7.65
CA ASP A 222 -2.17 29.07 -6.67
C ASP A 222 -3.40 28.18 -6.90
N LEU A 223 -4.58 28.78 -7.09
CA LEU A 223 -5.83 28.07 -7.35
C LEU A 223 -5.78 27.32 -8.69
N GLN A 224 -5.20 27.90 -9.73
CA GLN A 224 -5.02 27.25 -11.02
C GLN A 224 -4.10 26.04 -10.90
N SER A 225 -2.94 26.20 -10.25
CA SER A 225 -2.01 25.10 -9.99
C SER A 225 -2.61 23.99 -9.11
N PHE A 226 -3.51 24.37 -8.20
CA PHE A 226 -4.24 23.40 -7.37
C PHE A 226 -5.22 22.59 -8.22
N ILE A 227 -5.99 23.22 -9.10
CA ILE A 227 -6.96 22.56 -10.00
C ILE A 227 -6.27 21.58 -10.96
N GLU A 228 -5.06 21.87 -11.41
CA GLU A 228 -4.28 20.97 -12.26
C GLU A 228 -4.01 19.63 -11.55
N LYS A 229 -3.82 19.64 -10.23
CA LYS A 229 -3.61 18.43 -9.42
C LYS A 229 -4.84 17.54 -9.24
N PHE A 230 -6.02 17.94 -9.77
CA PHE A 230 -7.23 17.11 -9.77
C PHE A 230 -7.21 16.03 -10.84
N THR A 231 -6.35 16.16 -11.84
CA THR A 231 -6.00 15.08 -12.74
C THR A 231 -4.87 14.28 -12.14
N ILE A 232 -5.13 13.04 -11.79
CA ILE A 232 -4.21 12.17 -11.07
C ILE A 232 -3.54 11.25 -12.09
N ASN A 233 -2.22 11.37 -12.18
CA ASN A 233 -1.40 10.51 -13.02
C ASN A 233 -0.61 9.50 -12.18
N ALA A 234 -0.17 8.42 -12.82
CA ALA A 234 0.60 7.36 -12.20
C ALA A 234 2.00 7.85 -11.76
N PRO A 235 2.35 7.76 -10.47
CA PRO A 235 3.68 8.12 -9.99
C PRO A 235 4.75 7.08 -10.36
N ALA A 236 4.34 5.88 -10.78
CA ALA A 236 5.21 4.79 -11.24
C ALA A 236 4.42 3.80 -12.08
N SER A 237 5.13 2.91 -12.77
CA SER A 237 4.51 1.80 -13.48
C SER A 237 3.99 0.74 -12.53
N GLY A 238 2.81 0.19 -12.79
CA GLY A 238 2.18 -0.84 -11.96
C GLY A 238 0.77 -1.18 -12.42
N MET A 239 0.10 -2.05 -11.66
CA MET A 239 -1.30 -2.39 -11.89
C MET A 239 -2.20 -1.58 -10.96
N VAL A 240 -3.24 -0.96 -11.47
CA VAL A 240 -4.18 -0.18 -10.67
C VAL A 240 -5.02 -1.09 -9.78
N ILE A 241 -4.91 -0.95 -8.46
CA ILE A 241 -5.76 -1.60 -7.47
C ILE A 241 -6.48 -0.51 -6.66
N TYR A 242 -7.81 -0.58 -6.62
CA TYR A 242 -8.61 0.39 -5.90
C TYR A 242 -8.41 0.29 -4.39
N LYS A 243 -8.20 1.42 -3.74
CA LYS A 243 -8.15 1.48 -2.28
C LYS A 243 -9.54 1.17 -1.70
N LYS A 244 -9.58 0.38 -0.63
CA LYS A 244 -10.79 0.18 0.17
C LYS A 244 -10.92 1.30 1.20
N ASP A 245 -12.14 1.79 1.37
CA ASP A 245 -12.49 2.71 2.45
C ASP A 245 -12.54 1.96 3.80
N ARG A 246 -12.84 2.70 4.89
CA ARG A 246 -12.97 2.11 6.24
C ARG A 246 -14.11 1.08 6.35
N ASN A 247 -15.09 1.14 5.46
CA ASN A 247 -16.23 0.22 5.40
C ASN A 247 -15.97 -0.98 4.50
N GLY A 248 -14.76 -1.09 3.92
CA GLY A 248 -14.36 -2.17 3.03
C GLY A 248 -14.81 -2.00 1.57
N ASN A 249 -15.47 -0.89 1.21
CA ASN A 249 -15.89 -0.62 -0.16
C ASN A 249 -14.72 -0.10 -0.99
N LYS A 250 -14.60 -0.56 -2.22
CA LYS A 250 -13.59 -0.06 -3.15
C LYS A 250 -13.92 1.36 -3.62
N ARG A 251 -12.93 2.24 -3.61
CA ARG A 251 -13.04 3.60 -4.16
C ARG A 251 -13.14 3.55 -5.67
N LYS A 252 -14.28 3.97 -6.21
CA LYS A 252 -14.59 3.99 -7.64
C LYS A 252 -15.18 5.35 -8.03
N ALA A 253 -15.48 5.55 -9.29
CA ALA A 253 -16.21 6.74 -9.74
C ALA A 253 -17.47 6.94 -8.88
N GLY A 254 -17.67 8.18 -8.39
CA GLY A 254 -18.71 8.56 -7.45
C GLY A 254 -18.31 8.46 -5.96
N SER A 255 -17.23 7.79 -5.60
CA SER A 255 -16.73 7.74 -4.21
C SER A 255 -16.09 9.07 -3.81
N THR A 256 -16.12 9.36 -2.50
CA THR A 256 -15.44 10.52 -1.92
C THR A 256 -14.09 10.18 -1.36
N VAL A 257 -13.14 11.09 -1.50
CA VAL A 257 -11.78 11.03 -0.96
C VAL A 257 -11.67 12.05 0.14
N ASN A 258 -11.40 11.59 1.34
CA ASN A 258 -11.27 12.45 2.52
C ASN A 258 -9.87 13.10 2.54
N PRO A 259 -9.73 14.35 2.98
CA PRO A 259 -8.44 15.04 3.13
C PRO A 259 -7.40 14.30 3.99
N PHE A 260 -7.86 13.52 4.97
CA PHE A 260 -6.99 12.73 5.85
C PHE A 260 -6.58 11.38 5.27
N ASP A 261 -7.37 10.82 4.34
CA ASP A 261 -7.05 9.58 3.64
C ASP A 261 -7.21 9.79 2.14
N ARG A 262 -6.18 10.36 1.54
CA ARG A 262 -6.15 10.79 0.14
C ARG A 262 -5.80 9.67 -0.86
N VAL A 263 -5.55 8.45 -0.38
CA VAL A 263 -5.17 7.34 -1.26
C VAL A 263 -6.37 6.89 -2.09
N ILE A 264 -6.28 7.00 -3.40
CA ILE A 264 -7.33 6.63 -4.37
C ILE A 264 -7.14 5.18 -4.82
N ALA A 265 -5.91 4.84 -5.19
CA ALA A 265 -5.50 3.54 -5.67
C ALA A 265 -4.08 3.22 -5.20
N THR A 266 -3.67 1.96 -5.30
CA THR A 266 -2.29 1.51 -5.12
C THR A 266 -1.79 0.89 -6.42
N LEU A 267 -0.50 1.07 -6.69
CA LEU A 267 0.19 0.52 -7.85
C LEU A 267 1.24 -0.50 -7.37
N PRO A 268 0.88 -1.78 -7.21
CA PRO A 268 1.86 -2.84 -6.98
C PRO A 268 2.76 -3.02 -8.19
N ASP A 269 4.05 -3.16 -7.93
CA ASP A 269 5.04 -3.56 -8.91
C ASP A 269 4.99 -5.09 -9.10
N LEU A 270 4.54 -5.54 -10.27
CA LEU A 270 4.41 -6.97 -10.58
C LEU A 270 5.73 -7.64 -10.95
N SER A 271 6.83 -6.89 -11.04
CA SER A 271 8.15 -7.44 -11.39
C SER A 271 8.75 -8.30 -10.28
N SER A 272 8.39 -8.05 -9.04
CA SER A 272 8.86 -8.80 -7.86
C SER A 272 7.71 -9.08 -6.91
N MET A 273 7.43 -10.36 -6.72
CA MET A 273 6.33 -10.85 -5.89
C MET A 273 6.85 -11.57 -4.65
N ILE A 274 6.12 -11.42 -3.57
CA ILE A 274 6.37 -12.06 -2.28
C ILE A 274 5.17 -12.92 -1.92
N SER A 275 5.40 -14.14 -1.47
CA SER A 275 4.39 -14.92 -0.77
C SER A 275 4.46 -14.60 0.72
N LYS A 276 3.39 -14.02 1.24
CA LYS A 276 3.19 -13.69 2.65
C LYS A 276 2.51 -14.87 3.34
N VAL A 277 3.19 -15.48 4.29
CA VAL A 277 2.77 -16.72 4.95
C VAL A 277 2.71 -16.49 6.45
N TYR A 278 1.75 -17.11 7.12
CA TYR A 278 1.67 -17.12 8.58
C TYR A 278 2.06 -18.47 9.13
N VAL A 279 3.11 -18.52 9.93
CA VAL A 279 3.68 -19.73 10.54
C VAL A 279 3.42 -19.73 12.03
N ASN A 280 3.03 -20.89 12.57
CA ASN A 280 2.73 -21.07 14.00
C ASN A 280 4.00 -20.90 14.85
N GLU A 281 3.84 -20.50 16.12
CA GLU A 281 4.89 -20.32 17.11
C GLU A 281 5.78 -21.57 17.32
N ILE A 282 5.21 -22.77 17.21
CA ILE A 282 5.97 -24.02 17.36
C ILE A 282 6.91 -24.25 16.16
N GLU A 283 6.48 -23.85 14.97
CA GLU A 283 7.21 -24.10 13.72
C GLU A 283 8.20 -22.98 13.39
N ILE A 284 7.90 -21.73 13.79
CA ILE A 284 8.73 -20.57 13.46
C ILE A 284 10.15 -20.69 14.00
N SER A 285 10.34 -21.38 15.13
CA SER A 285 11.66 -21.63 15.70
C SER A 285 12.61 -22.40 14.76
N LYS A 286 12.03 -23.14 13.81
CA LYS A 286 12.75 -23.95 12.81
C LYS A 286 13.01 -23.19 11.51
N VAL A 287 12.28 -22.08 11.27
CA VAL A 287 12.38 -21.28 10.04
C VAL A 287 13.51 -20.27 10.19
N LYS A 288 14.34 -20.16 9.14
CA LYS A 288 15.47 -19.21 9.07
C LYS A 288 15.46 -18.47 7.75
N SER A 289 15.87 -17.18 7.77
CA SER A 289 16.09 -16.43 6.55
C SER A 289 17.12 -17.15 5.65
N GLY A 290 16.87 -17.11 4.33
CA GLY A 290 17.70 -17.79 3.33
C GLY A 290 17.29 -19.24 3.02
N GLN A 291 16.33 -19.83 3.72
CA GLN A 291 15.83 -21.17 3.41
C GLN A 291 15.06 -21.18 2.08
N LYS A 292 15.24 -22.27 1.33
CA LYS A 292 14.51 -22.50 0.08
C LYS A 292 13.07 -22.94 0.34
N VAL A 293 12.18 -22.47 -0.51
CA VAL A 293 10.75 -22.75 -0.44
C VAL A 293 10.24 -23.17 -1.82
N ASN A 294 9.49 -24.25 -1.86
CA ASN A 294 8.74 -24.65 -3.04
C ASN A 294 7.33 -24.07 -2.93
N ILE A 295 6.98 -23.24 -3.90
CA ILE A 295 5.72 -22.46 -3.91
C ILE A 295 4.81 -23.00 -5.00
N LYS A 296 3.58 -23.29 -4.66
CA LYS A 296 2.50 -23.61 -5.60
C LYS A 296 1.45 -22.52 -5.52
N VAL A 297 1.02 -22.02 -6.66
CA VAL A 297 -0.07 -21.03 -6.73
C VAL A 297 -1.35 -21.78 -7.11
N ASP A 298 -2.40 -21.66 -6.33
CA ASP A 298 -3.64 -22.42 -6.52
C ASP A 298 -4.29 -22.15 -7.88
N ALA A 299 -4.10 -20.92 -8.40
CA ALA A 299 -4.59 -20.54 -9.73
C ALA A 299 -3.83 -21.24 -10.89
N PHE A 300 -2.61 -21.73 -10.65
CA PHE A 300 -1.74 -22.36 -11.66
C PHE A 300 -1.09 -23.63 -11.12
N PRO A 301 -1.85 -24.70 -10.87
CA PRO A 301 -1.36 -25.93 -10.22
C PRO A 301 -0.25 -26.65 -11.00
N GLU A 302 -0.22 -26.44 -12.32
CA GLU A 302 0.82 -27.03 -13.21
C GLU A 302 2.16 -26.34 -13.12
N LYS A 303 2.22 -25.11 -12.59
CA LYS A 303 3.47 -24.34 -12.44
C LYS A 303 4.00 -24.49 -11.02
N ALA A 304 5.26 -24.86 -10.92
CA ALA A 304 5.99 -24.85 -9.65
C ALA A 304 6.94 -23.64 -9.63
N TYR A 305 6.84 -22.85 -8.59
CA TYR A 305 7.73 -21.72 -8.34
C TYR A 305 8.66 -22.06 -7.19
N THR A 306 9.84 -21.46 -7.20
CA THR A 306 10.78 -21.50 -6.08
C THR A 306 10.90 -20.14 -5.47
N GLY A 307 11.30 -20.10 -4.24
CA GLY A 307 11.54 -18.85 -3.53
C GLY A 307 12.47 -19.05 -2.35
N THR A 308 12.78 -17.93 -1.72
CA THR A 308 13.67 -17.90 -0.56
C THR A 308 13.00 -17.12 0.57
N VAL A 309 13.11 -17.61 1.79
CA VAL A 309 12.67 -16.87 2.99
C VAL A 309 13.47 -15.58 3.09
N TYR A 310 12.79 -14.46 2.90
CA TYR A 310 13.39 -13.12 2.89
C TYR A 310 13.38 -12.50 4.28
N THR A 311 12.22 -12.47 4.92
CA THR A 311 12.04 -11.82 6.23
C THR A 311 11.12 -12.66 7.11
N ILE A 312 11.39 -12.65 8.41
CA ILE A 312 10.58 -13.28 9.45
C ILE A 312 10.23 -12.19 10.45
N ALA A 313 8.94 -12.03 10.74
CA ALA A 313 8.49 -11.05 11.73
C ALA A 313 8.95 -11.44 13.14
N ASN A 314 9.48 -10.46 13.88
CA ASN A 314 9.92 -10.67 15.26
C ASN A 314 8.77 -10.66 16.28
N ILE A 315 7.58 -10.25 15.87
CA ILE A 315 6.39 -10.14 16.72
C ILE A 315 5.31 -11.04 16.13
N GLY A 316 4.77 -11.91 16.97
CA GLY A 316 3.63 -12.76 16.62
C GLY A 316 2.32 -11.98 16.71
N GLU A 317 1.44 -12.19 15.76
CA GLU A 317 0.09 -11.63 15.70
C GLU A 317 -0.95 -12.72 15.99
N GLN A 318 -2.04 -12.36 16.64
CA GLN A 318 -3.18 -13.24 16.80
C GLN A 318 -4.16 -12.99 15.66
N LEU A 319 -4.31 -13.99 14.77
CA LEU A 319 -5.27 -13.88 13.68
C LEU A 319 -6.71 -14.05 14.20
N PRO A 320 -7.69 -13.38 13.57
CA PRO A 320 -9.10 -13.64 13.85
C PRO A 320 -9.41 -15.14 13.72
N ASN A 321 -10.06 -15.74 14.71
CA ASN A 321 -10.41 -17.15 14.81
C ASN A 321 -9.23 -18.13 15.02
N SER A 322 -8.07 -17.67 15.54
CA SER A 322 -6.97 -18.53 15.96
C SER A 322 -6.56 -18.21 17.39
N ASP A 323 -6.47 -19.24 18.25
CA ASP A 323 -5.95 -19.09 19.60
C ASP A 323 -4.43 -19.07 19.66
N SER A 324 -3.78 -19.44 18.55
CA SER A 324 -2.32 -19.53 18.44
C SER A 324 -1.73 -18.23 17.88
N LYS A 325 -0.57 -17.85 18.40
CA LYS A 325 0.23 -16.78 17.82
C LYS A 325 0.83 -17.24 16.50
N MET A 326 0.67 -16.39 15.48
CA MET A 326 1.18 -16.61 14.15
C MET A 326 2.24 -15.56 13.82
N PHE A 327 3.31 -15.98 13.16
CA PHE A 327 4.40 -15.10 12.74
C PHE A 327 4.36 -14.94 11.23
N GLU A 328 4.41 -13.70 10.78
CA GLU A 328 4.50 -13.41 9.37
C GLU A 328 5.87 -13.79 8.82
N VAL A 329 5.90 -14.59 7.77
CA VAL A 329 7.10 -14.95 7.01
C VAL A 329 6.90 -14.49 5.57
N GLN A 330 7.83 -13.71 5.07
CA GLN A 330 7.83 -13.22 3.70
C GLN A 330 8.81 -14.05 2.87
N ILE A 331 8.32 -14.65 1.80
CA ILE A 331 9.06 -15.51 0.90
C ILE A 331 9.13 -14.81 -0.45
N LYS A 332 10.32 -14.43 -0.87
CA LYS A 332 10.56 -13.81 -2.18
C LYS A 332 10.54 -14.88 -3.24
N ILE A 333 9.73 -14.70 -4.28
CA ILE A 333 9.64 -15.65 -5.41
C ILE A 333 10.79 -15.39 -6.37
N ASP A 334 11.41 -16.47 -6.83
CA ASP A 334 12.50 -16.40 -7.80
C ASP A 334 11.92 -16.16 -9.21
N GLY A 335 12.44 -15.16 -9.88
CA GLY A 335 11.99 -14.79 -11.21
C GLY A 335 10.73 -13.89 -11.23
N SER A 336 10.28 -13.56 -12.43
CA SER A 336 9.10 -12.73 -12.69
C SER A 336 8.16 -13.48 -13.63
N ASP A 337 6.92 -13.68 -13.22
CA ASP A 337 5.86 -14.23 -14.08
C ASP A 337 4.70 -13.22 -14.13
N PRO A 338 4.43 -12.60 -15.28
CA PRO A 338 3.38 -11.58 -15.43
C PRO A 338 1.96 -12.13 -15.23
N THR A 339 1.81 -13.46 -15.11
CA THR A 339 0.51 -14.09 -14.80
C THR A 339 0.19 -14.07 -13.31
N LEU A 340 1.19 -13.90 -12.44
CA LEU A 340 1.00 -13.77 -11.00
C LEU A 340 0.34 -12.43 -10.67
N ARG A 341 -0.65 -12.47 -9.80
CA ARG A 341 -1.37 -11.27 -9.35
C ARG A 341 -1.40 -11.21 -7.83
N PRO A 342 -1.36 -10.02 -7.24
CA PRO A 342 -1.60 -9.85 -5.81
C PRO A 342 -2.92 -10.51 -5.39
N THR A 343 -2.98 -10.96 -4.14
CA THR A 343 -4.11 -11.68 -3.52
C THR A 343 -4.35 -13.12 -3.97
N MET A 344 -3.54 -13.68 -4.88
CA MET A 344 -3.60 -15.12 -5.20
C MET A 344 -3.11 -15.94 -4.01
N THR A 345 -3.80 -17.05 -3.74
CA THR A 345 -3.42 -18.00 -2.69
C THR A 345 -2.24 -18.86 -3.13
N THR A 346 -1.32 -19.09 -2.19
CA THR A 346 -0.13 -19.91 -2.38
C THR A 346 -0.04 -21.01 -1.34
N GLY A 347 0.39 -22.20 -1.75
CA GLY A 347 0.84 -23.26 -0.85
C GLY A 347 2.37 -23.25 -0.79
N ASN A 348 2.95 -23.03 0.38
CA ASN A 348 4.38 -22.84 0.57
C ASN A 348 4.96 -24.01 1.36
N LYS A 349 5.87 -24.75 0.76
CA LYS A 349 6.60 -25.85 1.38
C LYS A 349 8.01 -25.38 1.73
N LEU A 350 8.21 -24.94 2.97
CA LEU A 350 9.49 -24.49 3.49
C LEU A 350 10.39 -25.68 3.81
N ILE A 351 11.60 -25.69 3.26
CA ILE A 351 12.59 -26.73 3.49
C ILE A 351 13.43 -26.35 4.71
N ILE A 352 13.16 -26.99 5.84
CA ILE A 352 13.83 -26.71 7.11
C ILE A 352 15.21 -27.36 7.14
N ARG A 353 15.26 -28.64 6.75
CA ARG A 353 16.51 -29.43 6.76
C ARG A 353 16.47 -30.49 5.68
N THR A 354 17.60 -30.76 5.05
CA THR A 354 17.77 -31.79 4.01
C THR A 354 18.82 -32.79 4.44
N TYR A 355 18.49 -34.07 4.38
CA TYR A 355 19.38 -35.19 4.57
C TYR A 355 19.55 -35.95 3.24
N ASN A 356 20.75 -35.99 2.70
CA ASN A 356 20.97 -36.56 1.37
C ASN A 356 20.96 -38.11 1.33
N ASP A 357 21.23 -38.76 2.46
CA ASP A 357 21.43 -40.20 2.53
C ASP A 357 20.77 -40.79 3.80
N ALA A 358 19.53 -40.36 4.09
CA ALA A 358 18.80 -40.84 5.26
C ALA A 358 18.06 -42.14 4.97
N VAL A 359 18.06 -43.03 5.95
CA VAL A 359 17.18 -44.21 5.98
C VAL A 359 15.87 -43.77 6.63
N TYR A 360 14.74 -43.99 5.96
CA TYR A 360 13.46 -43.54 6.47
C TYR A 360 12.32 -44.51 6.17
N ILE A 361 11.32 -44.47 7.02
CA ILE A 361 10.10 -45.28 6.95
C ILE A 361 8.86 -44.43 7.17
N PRO A 362 7.67 -44.85 6.69
CA PRO A 362 6.43 -44.20 7.07
C PRO A 362 6.20 -44.23 8.58
N THR A 363 5.74 -43.12 9.13
CA THR A 363 5.46 -42.98 10.57
C THR A 363 4.43 -44.02 11.05
N GLU A 364 3.54 -44.46 10.17
CA GLU A 364 2.50 -45.48 10.44
C GLU A 364 3.11 -46.85 10.75
N CYS A 365 4.33 -47.16 10.29
CA CYS A 365 5.02 -48.42 10.56
C CYS A 365 5.56 -48.51 11.97
N VAL A 366 5.75 -47.37 12.63
CA VAL A 366 6.37 -47.29 13.96
C VAL A 366 5.33 -47.61 15.03
N GLN A 367 5.69 -48.60 15.86
CA GLN A 367 4.90 -48.96 17.04
C GLN A 367 5.68 -48.60 18.31
N THR A 368 4.95 -48.27 19.37
CA THR A 368 5.58 -47.93 20.67
C THR A 368 5.09 -48.93 21.71
N GLY A 369 6.04 -49.55 22.43
CA GLY A 369 5.73 -50.46 23.52
C GLY A 369 5.32 -49.73 24.81
N SER A 370 4.93 -50.50 25.84
CA SER A 370 4.61 -49.98 27.17
C SER A 370 5.76 -49.15 27.79
N ASP A 371 6.99 -49.46 27.40
CA ASP A 371 8.22 -48.78 27.85
C ASP A 371 8.57 -47.55 27.01
N SER A 372 7.65 -47.14 26.13
CA SER A 372 7.86 -46.05 25.17
C SER A 372 9.05 -46.24 24.23
N ILE A 373 9.49 -47.47 23.99
CA ILE A 373 10.55 -47.82 23.06
C ILE A 373 9.96 -48.05 21.68
N PRO A 374 10.43 -47.33 20.65
CA PRO A 374 9.92 -47.52 19.30
C PRO A 374 10.46 -48.78 18.65
N PHE A 375 9.61 -49.46 17.91
CA PHE A 375 9.95 -50.67 17.18
C PHE A 375 9.11 -50.82 15.92
N VAL A 376 9.55 -51.63 14.98
CA VAL A 376 8.82 -52.02 13.79
C VAL A 376 8.76 -53.55 13.67
N TYR A 377 7.79 -54.06 12.88
CA TYR A 377 7.69 -55.47 12.57
C TYR A 377 8.33 -55.78 11.22
N GLY A 378 9.38 -56.59 11.20
CA GLY A 378 10.02 -57.06 9.99
C GLY A 378 9.30 -58.26 9.37
N LYS A 379 9.35 -58.39 8.05
CA LYS A 379 8.76 -59.53 7.29
C LYS A 379 9.21 -60.88 7.81
N ASN A 380 10.43 -61.02 8.35
CA ASN A 380 11.02 -62.23 8.87
C ASN A 380 10.47 -62.62 10.27
N LYS A 381 9.32 -62.10 10.66
CA LYS A 381 8.77 -62.28 12.02
C LYS A 381 9.72 -61.76 13.11
N THR A 382 10.37 -60.64 12.83
CA THR A 382 11.20 -59.91 13.78
C THR A 382 10.49 -58.70 14.34
N LYS A 383 10.70 -58.41 15.61
CA LYS A 383 10.32 -57.16 16.26
C LYS A 383 11.61 -56.35 16.45
N GLU A 384 11.84 -55.41 15.58
CA GLU A 384 13.12 -54.67 15.49
C GLU A 384 13.01 -53.35 16.23
N ILE A 385 13.86 -53.16 17.25
CA ILE A 385 13.97 -51.91 17.97
C ILE A 385 14.71 -50.93 17.07
N VAL A 386 14.12 -49.71 16.95
CA VAL A 386 14.66 -48.66 16.09
C VAL A 386 14.98 -47.43 16.89
N LYS A 387 16.09 -46.78 16.60
CA LYS A 387 16.35 -45.41 17.07
C LYS A 387 15.86 -44.45 16.01
N LEU A 388 14.88 -43.66 16.39
CA LEU A 388 14.25 -42.68 15.50
C LEU A 388 14.97 -41.33 15.59
N GLY A 389 15.14 -40.70 14.45
CA GLY A 389 15.61 -39.34 14.32
C GLY A 389 14.46 -38.34 14.07
N GLU A 390 14.74 -37.30 13.31
CA GLU A 390 13.76 -36.32 12.93
C GLU A 390 12.68 -36.89 11.98
N SER A 391 11.48 -36.35 12.07
CA SER A 391 10.31 -36.77 11.26
C SER A 391 9.72 -35.62 10.48
N ASN A 392 9.07 -35.93 9.36
CA ASN A 392 8.16 -35.04 8.67
C ASN A 392 6.71 -35.59 8.79
N GLU A 393 5.75 -34.96 8.09
CA GLU A 393 4.33 -35.35 8.17
C GLU A 393 4.05 -36.83 7.84
N LYS A 394 4.87 -37.48 7.00
CA LYS A 394 4.62 -38.83 6.46
C LYS A 394 5.63 -39.86 6.90
N ASN A 395 6.87 -39.49 7.08
CA ASN A 395 7.97 -40.37 7.30
C ASN A 395 8.84 -39.94 8.47
N VAL A 396 9.56 -40.90 9.04
CA VAL A 396 10.55 -40.70 10.12
C VAL A 396 11.89 -41.30 9.74
N ILE A 397 12.98 -40.60 10.07
CA ILE A 397 14.34 -41.08 9.87
C ILE A 397 14.60 -42.19 10.90
N VAL A 398 15.23 -43.27 10.45
CA VAL A 398 15.74 -44.31 11.31
C VAL A 398 17.25 -44.16 11.37
N GLU A 399 17.77 -43.76 12.53
CA GLU A 399 19.22 -43.61 12.73
C GLU A 399 19.93 -44.96 12.86
N ASN A 400 19.30 -45.91 13.60
CA ASN A 400 19.81 -47.21 13.81
C ASN A 400 18.68 -48.25 13.96
N GLY A 401 18.92 -49.51 13.57
CA GLY A 401 18.02 -50.62 13.79
C GLY A 401 17.37 -51.20 12.53
N LEU A 402 17.52 -50.53 11.36
CA LEU A 402 17.02 -51.05 10.09
C LEU A 402 18.07 -50.90 8.98
N GLU A 403 18.11 -51.88 8.09
CA GLU A 403 18.94 -51.82 6.88
C GLU A 403 18.08 -51.34 5.69
N PRO A 404 18.66 -50.54 4.77
CA PRO A 404 17.96 -50.13 3.54
C PRO A 404 17.53 -51.38 2.73
N GLY A 405 16.32 -51.35 2.18
CA GLY A 405 15.75 -52.47 1.42
C GLY A 405 15.04 -53.52 2.28
N ALA A 406 15.11 -53.45 3.61
CA ALA A 406 14.36 -54.33 4.49
C ALA A 406 12.83 -54.15 4.28
N LEU A 407 12.09 -55.25 4.34
CA LEU A 407 10.62 -55.23 4.24
C LEU A 407 10.00 -55.26 5.63
N ILE A 408 9.25 -54.22 5.94
CA ILE A 408 8.54 -54.04 7.21
C ILE A 408 7.02 -54.02 7.01
N TYR A 409 6.30 -54.38 8.05
CA TYR A 409 4.82 -54.32 8.05
C TYR A 409 4.36 -52.86 8.12
N LEU A 410 3.43 -52.50 7.25
CA LEU A 410 2.75 -51.20 7.32
C LEU A 410 1.80 -51.13 8.51
N ILE A 411 1.10 -52.20 8.79
CA ILE A 411 0.13 -52.32 9.88
C ILE A 411 0.59 -53.52 10.77
N PRO A 412 0.45 -53.42 12.12
CA PRO A 412 0.84 -54.51 13.02
C PRO A 412 0.22 -55.86 12.63
N PRO A 413 1.01 -56.96 12.65
CA PRO A 413 0.54 -58.30 12.35
C PRO A 413 -0.45 -58.79 13.40
N GLN A 414 -1.34 -59.75 13.04
CA GLN A 414 -2.42 -60.29 13.93
C GLN A 414 -1.89 -60.99 15.18
N ASN A 415 -0.70 -61.59 15.11
CA ASN A 415 -0.08 -62.35 16.22
C ASN A 415 1.32 -61.77 16.55
N PRO A 416 1.42 -60.60 17.12
CA PRO A 416 2.70 -59.91 17.37
C PRO A 416 3.54 -60.60 18.44
N GLU A 417 2.95 -61.49 19.28
CA GLU A 417 3.63 -62.20 20.36
C GLU A 417 4.68 -63.22 19.86
N ASN A 418 4.53 -63.72 18.62
CA ASN A 418 5.39 -64.70 18.02
C ASN A 418 6.62 -64.10 17.31
N PHE A 419 6.84 -62.79 17.43
CA PHE A 419 7.94 -62.09 16.78
C PHE A 419 9.17 -62.06 17.67
N LYS A 420 10.34 -62.46 17.15
CA LYS A 420 11.60 -62.45 17.86
C LYS A 420 12.10 -61.02 18.00
N LEU A 421 12.44 -60.62 19.22
CA LEU A 421 13.02 -59.31 19.49
C LEU A 421 14.46 -59.25 18.95
N VAL A 422 14.76 -58.20 18.19
CA VAL A 422 16.09 -57.89 17.61
C VAL A 422 16.43 -56.45 17.95
N GLY A 423 17.71 -56.16 18.18
CA GLY A 423 18.18 -54.78 18.46
C GLY A 423 17.98 -54.35 19.93
N ALA A 424 17.96 -55.30 20.88
CA ALA A 424 17.84 -54.98 22.32
C ALA A 424 19.00 -54.13 22.86
N ASP A 425 20.13 -54.14 22.20
CA ASP A 425 21.32 -53.33 22.46
C ASP A 425 21.10 -51.83 22.20
N LEU A 426 20.06 -51.44 21.42
CA LEU A 426 19.68 -50.05 21.18
C LEU A 426 18.87 -49.45 22.34
N ILE A 427 18.30 -50.28 23.23
CA ILE A 427 17.45 -49.79 24.35
C ILE A 427 18.15 -48.76 25.25
N PRO A 428 19.42 -49.04 25.71
CA PRO A 428 20.12 -48.05 26.54
C PRO A 428 20.39 -46.72 25.80
N LEU A 429 20.68 -46.79 24.50
CA LEU A 429 20.96 -45.63 23.69
C LEU A 429 19.69 -44.74 23.47
N ILE A 430 18.51 -45.38 23.37
CA ILE A 430 17.23 -44.68 23.26
C ILE A 430 16.83 -44.01 24.60
N LYS A 431 17.11 -44.70 25.72
CA LYS A 431 16.82 -44.15 27.08
C LYS A 431 17.78 -43.03 27.48
N ALA A 432 19.01 -43.01 26.98
CA ALA A 432 19.99 -41.97 27.31
C ALA A 432 19.75 -40.66 26.54
N HIS A 433 18.96 -40.66 25.48
CA HIS A 433 18.63 -39.48 24.64
C HIS A 433 17.28 -38.84 24.96
N ARG A 434 16.61 -39.27 26.01
CA ARG A 434 15.39 -38.67 26.58
C ARG A 434 15.76 -37.81 27.79
#